data_0372c390c903845d11d6e1bf4ce41bf5
#
_entry.id   0372c390c903845d11d6e1bf4ce41bf5
#
_cell.length_a   1.000
_cell.length_b   1.000
_cell.length_c   1.000
_cell.angle_alpha   90.00
_cell.angle_beta   90.00
_cell.angle_gamma   90.00
#
_symmetry.space_group_name_H-M   'P 1'
#
loop_
_entity.id
_entity.type
_entity.pdbx_description
1 polymer ?
#
loop_
_entity_poly.entity_id
_entity_poly.type
_entity_poly.pdbx_seq_one_letter_code
_entity_poly.pdbx_strand_id
1 'polypeptide(L)'
;MMYQTGVSSMKMDYRQICKNEEISLLIEKGNEILHELGYTEHSRKHAMKVAETAGKILKELGYGKRKIELAKIAGYMHDIGNSINRHDHAQSGAILAYQILKELDFSYRDILVVTTAIGHHDEGTGTAVDEVSA
;
A
#
# COMPACT_ATOMS: atom_id res chain seq x y z
N MET A 1 28.03 3.19 -7.99
CA MET A 1 27.35 3.10 -8.57
C MET A 1 26.83 3.28 -9.47
N MET A 2 26.96 3.45 -9.96
CA MET A 2 26.36 3.63 -10.85
C MET A 2 25.81 3.12 -11.46
N TYR A 3 25.72 2.73 -11.76
CA TYR A 3 25.06 2.36 -12.47
C TYR A 3 24.19 2.22 -12.55
N GLN A 4 24.45 1.86 -12.77
CA GLN A 4 23.16 1.79 -12.52
C GLN A 4 22.18 2.73 -13.10
N THR A 5 22.52 3.53 -13.96
CA THR A 5 21.65 4.58 -14.40
C THR A 5 20.38 4.10 -15.02
N GLY A 6 20.39 3.12 -15.90
CA GLY A 6 19.17 2.60 -16.50
C GLY A 6 18.24 2.00 -15.46
N VAL A 7 18.82 1.30 -14.50
CA VAL A 7 18.06 0.67 -13.45
C VAL A 7 17.47 1.73 -12.51
N SER A 8 18.25 2.76 -12.19
CA SER A 8 17.81 3.78 -11.26
C SER A 8 16.66 4.61 -11.79
N SER A 9 16.48 4.67 -13.11
CA SER A 9 15.37 5.40 -13.71
C SER A 9 14.08 4.58 -13.72
N MET A 10 14.18 3.29 -13.46
CA MET A 10 13.04 2.38 -13.48
C MET A 10 12.44 2.30 -12.09
N LYS A 11 11.35 3.02 -11.90
CA LYS A 11 10.65 3.01 -10.61
C LYS A 11 9.76 1.80 -10.54
N MET A 12 9.72 1.18 -9.37
CA MET A 12 8.85 0.05 -9.14
C MET A 12 7.39 0.49 -9.22
N ASP A 13 6.59 -0.27 -9.93
CA ASP A 13 5.18 0.04 -10.14
C ASP A 13 4.30 -0.94 -9.37
N TYR A 14 2.98 -0.72 -9.47
CA TYR A 14 2.01 -1.54 -8.79
C TYR A 14 2.12 -3.02 -9.17
N ARG A 15 2.38 -3.31 -10.45
CA ARG A 15 2.46 -4.71 -10.91
C ARG A 15 3.59 -5.45 -10.21
N GLN A 16 4.72 -4.77 -10.02
CA GLN A 16 5.86 -5.35 -9.32
C GLN A 16 5.57 -5.54 -7.84
N ILE A 17 4.83 -4.61 -7.24
CA ILE A 17 4.41 -4.74 -5.84
C ILE A 17 3.51 -5.97 -5.68
N CYS A 18 2.59 -6.21 -6.63
CA CYS A 18 1.73 -7.39 -6.57
C CYS A 18 2.50 -8.70 -6.64
N LYS A 19 3.69 -8.69 -7.23
CA LYS A 19 4.53 -9.88 -7.34
C LYS A 19 5.48 -10.06 -6.17
N ASN A 20 5.51 -9.11 -5.24
CA ASN A 20 6.41 -9.19 -4.10
C ASN A 20 5.89 -10.23 -3.12
N GLU A 21 6.74 -11.23 -2.84
CA GLU A 21 6.35 -12.36 -1.99
C GLU A 21 6.09 -11.94 -0.56
N GLU A 22 6.92 -11.07 -0.01
CA GLU A 22 6.75 -10.62 1.38
C GLU A 22 5.41 -9.93 1.58
N ILE A 23 5.05 -9.03 0.68
CA ILE A 23 3.78 -8.31 0.76
C ILE A 23 2.62 -9.28 0.64
N SER A 24 2.69 -10.22 -0.30
CA SER A 24 1.63 -11.21 -0.48
C SER A 24 1.43 -12.05 0.77
N LEU A 25 2.52 -12.47 1.41
CA LEU A 25 2.44 -13.28 2.62
C LEU A 25 1.85 -12.49 3.77
N LEU A 26 2.17 -11.20 3.88
CA LEU A 26 1.59 -10.35 4.93
C LEU A 26 0.09 -10.19 4.73
N ILE A 27 -0.35 -10.03 3.48
CA ILE A 27 -1.78 -9.93 3.19
C ILE A 27 -2.48 -11.23 3.56
N GLU A 28 -1.91 -12.36 3.17
CA GLU A 28 -2.50 -13.66 3.45
C GLU A 28 -2.56 -13.93 4.95
N LYS A 29 -1.51 -13.59 5.67
CA LYS A 29 -1.48 -13.78 7.13
C LYS A 29 -2.53 -12.91 7.80
N GLY A 30 -2.66 -11.66 7.37
CA GLY A 30 -3.68 -10.77 7.91
C GLY A 30 -5.08 -11.30 7.65
N ASN A 31 -5.33 -11.83 6.45
CA ASN A 31 -6.62 -12.40 6.11
C ASN A 31 -6.94 -13.61 6.97
N GLU A 32 -5.95 -14.46 7.21
CA GLU A 32 -6.10 -15.64 8.06
C GLU A 32 -6.50 -15.25 9.48
N ILE A 33 -5.81 -14.27 10.04
CA ILE A 33 -6.09 -13.80 11.40
C ILE A 33 -7.50 -13.20 11.48
N LEU A 34 -7.88 -12.38 10.51
CA LEU A 34 -9.20 -11.76 10.50
C LEU A 34 -10.31 -12.79 10.34
N HIS A 35 -10.07 -13.81 9.53
CA HIS A 35 -11.04 -14.88 9.36
C HIS A 35 -11.31 -15.59 10.69
N GLU A 36 -10.25 -15.87 11.45
CA GLU A 36 -10.39 -16.52 12.75
C GLU A 36 -11.12 -15.63 13.76
N LEU A 37 -11.03 -14.32 13.59
CA LEU A 37 -11.72 -13.37 14.47
C LEU A 37 -13.14 -13.07 14.01
N GLY A 38 -13.59 -13.69 12.92
CA GLY A 38 -14.96 -13.53 12.45
C GLY A 38 -15.18 -12.35 11.50
N TYR A 39 -14.13 -11.73 11.05
CA TYR A 39 -14.25 -10.62 10.09
C TYR A 39 -14.45 -11.14 8.67
N THR A 40 -14.92 -10.24 7.78
CA THR A 40 -15.08 -10.57 6.38
C THR A 40 -13.74 -10.70 5.68
N GLU A 41 -13.77 -11.14 4.44
CA GLU A 41 -12.56 -11.40 3.68
C GLU A 41 -11.70 -10.16 3.46
N HIS A 42 -10.40 -10.26 3.77
CA HIS A 42 -9.40 -9.23 3.51
C HIS A 42 -8.24 -9.85 2.73
N SER A 43 -8.59 -10.60 1.69
CA SER A 43 -7.65 -11.38 0.89
C SER A 43 -6.87 -10.49 -0.07
N ARG A 44 -5.92 -11.12 -0.76
CA ARG A 44 -5.17 -10.46 -1.82
C ARG A 44 -6.11 -9.95 -2.92
N LYS A 45 -7.18 -10.69 -3.21
CA LYS A 45 -8.18 -10.28 -4.18
C LYS A 45 -8.85 -8.97 -3.77
N HIS A 46 -9.18 -8.84 -2.49
CA HIS A 46 -9.73 -7.60 -1.95
C HIS A 46 -8.73 -6.45 -2.10
N ALA A 47 -7.47 -6.72 -1.74
CA ALA A 47 -6.41 -5.71 -1.83
C ALA A 47 -6.25 -5.20 -3.27
N MET A 48 -6.30 -6.10 -4.24
CA MET A 48 -6.20 -5.72 -5.64
C MET A 48 -7.39 -4.88 -6.09
N LYS A 49 -8.58 -5.21 -5.61
CA LYS A 49 -9.78 -4.46 -5.95
C LYS A 49 -9.70 -3.04 -5.40
N VAL A 50 -9.25 -2.88 -4.17
CA VAL A 50 -9.09 -1.57 -3.57
C VAL A 50 -8.05 -0.76 -4.34
N ALA A 51 -6.94 -1.40 -4.72
CA ALA A 51 -5.88 -0.74 -5.48
C ALA A 51 -6.40 -0.22 -6.82
N GLU A 52 -7.13 -1.06 -7.54
CA GLU A 52 -7.64 -0.68 -8.86
C GLU A 52 -8.65 0.43 -8.76
N THR A 53 -9.50 0.39 -7.75
CA THR A 53 -10.49 1.45 -7.52
C THR A 53 -9.80 2.78 -7.21
N ALA A 54 -8.80 2.76 -6.34
CA ALA A 54 -8.06 3.97 -5.99
C ALA A 54 -7.39 4.57 -7.23
N GLY A 55 -6.75 3.73 -8.03
CA GLY A 55 -6.09 4.19 -9.24
C GLY A 55 -7.07 4.78 -10.24
N LYS A 56 -8.23 4.15 -10.38
CA LYS A 56 -9.25 4.61 -11.31
C LYS A 56 -9.77 5.98 -10.90
N ILE A 57 -10.02 6.18 -9.61
CA ILE A 57 -10.51 7.47 -9.11
C ILE A 57 -9.52 8.58 -9.45
N LEU A 58 -8.23 8.38 -9.16
CA LEU A 58 -7.24 9.41 -9.44
C LEU A 58 -7.07 9.65 -10.94
N LYS A 59 -7.19 8.58 -11.74
CA LYS A 59 -7.11 8.73 -13.19
C LYS A 59 -8.25 9.58 -13.71
N GLU A 60 -9.46 9.35 -13.23
CA GLU A 60 -10.64 10.10 -13.66
C GLU A 60 -10.55 11.56 -13.21
N LEU A 61 -9.87 11.81 -12.11
CA LEU A 61 -9.66 13.18 -11.64
C LEU A 61 -8.50 13.89 -12.33
N GLY A 62 -7.80 13.21 -13.24
CA GLY A 62 -6.77 13.82 -14.05
C GLY A 62 -5.37 13.86 -13.44
N TYR A 63 -5.11 13.08 -12.41
CA TYR A 63 -3.79 13.04 -11.80
C TYR A 63 -2.79 12.29 -12.66
N GLY A 64 -1.50 12.60 -12.45
CA GLY A 64 -0.43 12.03 -13.24
C GLY A 64 -0.18 10.55 -12.95
N LYS A 65 0.57 9.94 -13.86
CA LYS A 65 0.81 8.50 -13.83
C LYS A 65 1.42 7.99 -12.52
N ARG A 66 2.43 8.71 -12.00
CA ARG A 66 3.10 8.26 -10.77
C ARG A 66 2.16 8.34 -9.57
N LYS A 67 1.36 9.38 -9.49
CA LYS A 67 0.40 9.53 -8.41
C LYS A 67 -0.61 8.38 -8.44
N ILE A 68 -1.06 8.00 -9.63
CA ILE A 68 -1.98 6.88 -9.81
C ILE A 68 -1.33 5.59 -9.31
N GLU A 69 -0.06 5.36 -9.67
CA GLU A 69 0.65 4.17 -9.23
C GLU A 69 0.80 4.12 -7.71
N LEU A 70 1.14 5.25 -7.10
CA LEU A 70 1.28 5.30 -5.64
C LEU A 70 -0.05 5.05 -4.93
N ALA A 71 -1.15 5.53 -5.50
CA ALA A 71 -2.47 5.26 -4.94
C ALA A 71 -2.80 3.77 -5.01
N LYS A 72 -2.45 3.11 -6.11
CA LYS A 72 -2.67 1.67 -6.22
C LYS A 72 -1.83 0.91 -5.21
N ILE A 73 -0.57 1.29 -5.04
CA ILE A 73 0.32 0.64 -4.08
C ILE A 73 -0.23 0.81 -2.67
N ALA A 74 -0.65 2.02 -2.31
CA ALA A 74 -1.23 2.27 -0.99
C ALA A 74 -2.48 1.41 -0.77
N GLY A 75 -3.35 1.35 -1.78
CA GLY A 75 -4.57 0.54 -1.70
C GLY A 75 -4.28 -0.94 -1.51
N TYR A 76 -3.28 -1.45 -2.24
CA TYR A 76 -2.91 -2.87 -2.14
C TYR A 76 -2.34 -3.21 -0.76
N MET A 77 -1.58 -2.30 -0.18
CA MET A 77 -0.89 -2.53 1.08
C MET A 77 -1.66 -2.04 2.31
N HIS A 78 -2.86 -1.49 2.13
CA HIS A 78 -3.53 -0.77 3.22
C HIS A 78 -3.83 -1.64 4.46
N ASP A 79 -4.03 -2.94 4.27
CA ASP A 79 -4.40 -3.83 5.35
C ASP A 79 -3.28 -4.76 5.82
N ILE A 80 -2.04 -4.56 5.37
CA ILE A 80 -0.96 -5.48 5.77
C ILE A 80 -0.71 -5.46 7.28
N GLY A 81 -1.11 -4.41 7.97
CA GLY A 81 -0.97 -4.32 9.41
C GLY A 81 -1.80 -5.33 10.18
N ASN A 82 -2.83 -5.90 9.53
CA ASN A 82 -3.62 -6.96 10.15
C ASN A 82 -2.80 -8.21 10.44
N SER A 83 -1.63 -8.35 9.82
CA SER A 83 -0.73 -9.46 10.11
C SER A 83 -0.13 -9.33 11.51
N ILE A 84 -0.17 -8.14 12.10
CA ILE A 84 0.35 -7.87 13.44
C ILE A 84 -0.81 -7.78 14.43
N ASN A 85 -1.76 -6.89 14.16
CA ASN A 85 -2.92 -6.70 15.04
C ASN A 85 -4.05 -6.03 14.28
N ARG A 86 -5.29 -6.26 14.74
CA ARG A 86 -6.44 -5.57 14.15
C ARG A 86 -6.57 -4.16 14.70
N HIS A 87 -6.37 -4.02 16.02
CA HIS A 87 -6.40 -2.71 16.64
C HIS A 87 -5.16 -1.94 16.18
N ASP A 88 -5.37 -0.74 15.67
CA ASP A 88 -4.29 0.11 15.13
C ASP A 88 -3.58 -0.50 13.93
N HIS A 89 -4.29 -1.35 13.15
CA HIS A 89 -3.67 -1.99 11.98
C HIS A 89 -3.21 -0.98 10.93
N ALA A 90 -3.83 0.20 10.87
CA ALA A 90 -3.41 1.23 9.93
C ALA A 90 -2.00 1.72 10.28
N GLN A 91 -1.75 1.97 11.56
CA GLN A 91 -0.44 2.44 12.01
C GLN A 91 0.62 1.35 11.86
N SER A 92 0.29 0.12 12.25
CA SER A 92 1.20 -1.01 12.06
C SER A 92 1.51 -1.21 10.59
N GLY A 93 0.50 -1.10 9.74
CA GLY A 93 0.67 -1.26 8.30
C GLY A 93 1.53 -0.17 7.69
N ALA A 94 1.39 1.07 8.16
CA ALA A 94 2.21 2.17 7.67
C ALA A 94 3.68 1.94 8.00
N ILE A 95 3.97 1.46 9.21
CA ILE A 95 5.35 1.19 9.62
C ILE A 95 5.94 0.04 8.80
N LEU A 96 5.18 -1.04 8.60
CA LEU A 96 5.62 -2.15 7.78
C LEU A 96 5.87 -1.70 6.34
N ALA A 97 4.95 -0.91 5.78
CA ALA A 97 5.09 -0.43 4.41
C ALA A 97 6.31 0.46 4.25
N TYR A 98 6.59 1.31 5.24
CA TYR A 98 7.76 2.17 5.19
C TYR A 98 9.02 1.32 5.03
N GLN A 99 9.15 0.30 5.86
CA GLN A 99 10.34 -0.56 5.84
C GLN A 99 10.46 -1.33 4.53
N ILE A 100 9.36 -1.91 4.07
CA ILE A 100 9.36 -2.69 2.83
C ILE A 100 9.73 -1.82 1.64
N LEU A 101 9.09 -0.65 1.52
CA LEU A 101 9.32 0.24 0.39
C LEU A 101 10.73 0.81 0.41
N LYS A 102 11.28 1.03 1.59
CA LYS A 102 12.66 1.48 1.72
C LYS A 102 13.62 0.43 1.18
N GLU A 103 13.38 -0.84 1.50
CA GLU A 103 14.20 -1.93 1.01
C GLU A 103 14.07 -2.11 -0.50
N LEU A 104 12.94 -1.70 -1.07
CA LEU A 104 12.69 -1.76 -2.51
C LEU A 104 13.17 -0.50 -3.24
N ASP A 105 13.91 0.35 -2.54
CA ASP A 105 14.53 1.56 -3.12
C ASP A 105 13.54 2.61 -3.62
N PHE A 106 12.36 2.68 -3.02
CA PHE A 106 11.47 3.79 -3.29
C PHE A 106 12.08 5.08 -2.75
N SER A 107 11.83 6.21 -3.43
CA SER A 107 12.26 7.49 -2.92
C SER A 107 11.53 7.79 -1.61
N TYR A 108 12.16 8.55 -0.72
CA TYR A 108 11.50 8.92 0.54
C TYR A 108 10.20 9.66 0.31
N ARG A 109 10.15 10.48 -0.74
CA ARG A 109 8.93 11.21 -1.06
C ARG A 109 7.79 10.25 -1.39
N ASP A 110 8.05 9.25 -2.21
CA ASP A 110 7.04 8.26 -2.57
C ASP A 110 6.65 7.40 -1.38
N ILE A 111 7.63 7.01 -0.55
CA ILE A 111 7.37 6.23 0.65
C ILE A 111 6.40 6.99 1.56
N LEU A 112 6.64 8.28 1.77
CA LEU A 112 5.78 9.08 2.66
C LEU A 112 4.36 9.20 2.11
N VAL A 113 4.20 9.34 0.80
CA VAL A 113 2.86 9.39 0.20
C VAL A 113 2.10 8.10 0.52
N VAL A 114 2.74 6.95 0.28
CA VAL A 114 2.09 5.66 0.50
C VAL A 114 1.82 5.42 1.98
N THR A 115 2.81 5.64 2.83
CA THR A 115 2.66 5.33 4.25
C THR A 115 1.68 6.26 4.95
N THR A 116 1.62 7.53 4.54
CA THR A 116 0.64 8.46 5.07
C THR A 116 -0.77 8.01 4.69
N ALA A 117 -0.97 7.59 3.45
CA ALA A 117 -2.26 7.09 3.02
C ALA A 117 -2.69 5.86 3.82
N ILE A 118 -1.77 4.93 4.04
CA ILE A 118 -2.06 3.72 4.82
C ILE A 118 -2.40 4.08 6.27
N GLY A 119 -1.59 4.94 6.88
CA GLY A 119 -1.78 5.30 8.28
C GLY A 119 -3.06 6.06 8.55
N HIS A 120 -3.64 6.69 7.54
CA HIS A 120 -4.85 7.49 7.66
C HIS A 120 -6.07 6.87 6.99
N HIS A 121 -6.01 5.57 6.63
CA HIS A 121 -7.15 4.95 5.95
C HIS A 121 -8.26 4.51 6.92
N ASP A 122 -7.96 4.38 8.20
CA ASP A 122 -8.92 3.93 9.19
C ASP A 122 -9.74 5.13 9.67
N GLU A 123 -11.07 5.07 9.48
CA GLU A 123 -11.97 6.18 9.83
C GLU A 123 -11.87 6.59 11.30
N GLY A 124 -11.55 5.65 12.16
CA GLY A 124 -11.50 5.93 13.59
C GLY A 124 -10.28 6.73 14.01
N THR A 125 -9.23 6.80 13.20
CA THR A 125 -7.97 7.38 13.61
C THR A 125 -7.38 8.36 12.61
N GLY A 126 -7.90 8.43 11.39
CA GLY A 126 -7.21 9.14 10.33
C GLY A 126 -8.02 10.24 9.69
N THR A 127 -7.31 11.17 9.08
CA THR A 127 -7.87 12.23 8.26
C THR A 127 -7.07 12.24 6.96
N ALA A 128 -7.77 12.38 5.84
CA ALA A 128 -7.09 12.45 4.56
C ALA A 128 -6.23 13.71 4.51
N VAL A 129 -4.95 13.54 4.17
CA VAL A 129 -4.00 14.65 4.15
C VAL A 129 -3.54 15.00 2.74
N ASP A 130 -3.85 14.15 1.78
CA ASP A 130 -3.57 14.43 0.38
C ASP A 130 -4.52 13.60 -0.50
N GLU A 131 -4.39 13.75 -1.80
CA GLU A 131 -5.29 13.09 -2.75
C GLU A 131 -5.16 11.58 -2.76
N VAL A 132 -4.01 11.05 -2.37
CA VAL A 132 -3.82 9.59 -2.31
C VAL A 132 -4.53 9.01 -1.09
N SER A 133 -4.48 9.75 0.04
CA SER A 133 -5.16 9.33 1.28
C SER A 133 -6.68 9.39 1.13
N ALA A 134 -7.13 10.32 0.34
CA ALA A 134 -8.56 10.49 0.15
C ALA A 134 -9.17 9.29 -0.57
#